data_e4685e338537d640723ede8b58946004
#
_entry.id   e4685e338537d640723ede8b58946004
#
_cell.length_a   1.000
_cell.length_b   1.000
_cell.length_c   1.000
_cell.angle_alpha   90.00
_cell.angle_beta   90.00
_cell.angle_gamma   90.00
#
_symmetry.space_group_name_H-M   'P 1'
#
loop_
_entity.id
_entity.type
_entity.pdbx_description
1 polymer ?
#
loop_
_entity_poly.entity_id
_entity_poly.type
_entity_poly.pdbx_seq_one_letter_code
_entity_poly.pdbx_strand_id
1 'polypeptide(L)'
;MAVKNENYSFLKSWSDIYVDEYERTSSAMSDYHAHDYYEVSLILSGEVKVLTPGVASESDVPRAVLCAPGVPHYITCTDGTRYKRINVIFSEEFISAAEEADEVMGVFKKEGGVISLDENVAARLADTARMIGGESSRFRQRLLLIYYLSRLSECEGEMEKNELPQYVRDALSYVKENYSEKIVAEELAVAVNVGRTTLMTGFKKYVGVTLGEYLLKCRLIDAVKLLSEGKSERECAERCGFGEVSNLIRSFKRRFGITPRKYIAVLKNGHNSVG
;
A
#
# COMPACT_ATOMS: atom_id res chain seq x y z
N MET A 1 -2.66 -23.18 19.09
CA MET A 1 -1.93 -21.91 18.97
C MET A 1 -2.64 -21.08 17.92
N ALA A 2 -3.36 -20.05 18.33
CA ALA A 2 -4.07 -19.16 17.39
C ALA A 2 -3.01 -18.26 16.74
N VAL A 3 -2.82 -18.42 15.44
CA VAL A 3 -2.07 -17.47 14.62
C VAL A 3 -2.83 -16.14 14.74
N LYS A 4 -2.27 -15.19 15.49
CA LYS A 4 -2.74 -13.79 15.47
C LYS A 4 -2.46 -13.29 14.06
N ASN A 5 -3.49 -13.30 13.24
CA ASN A 5 -3.46 -12.78 11.89
C ASN A 5 -3.48 -11.24 12.00
N GLU A 6 -2.32 -10.62 12.06
CA GLU A 6 -2.14 -9.15 12.16
C GLU A 6 -2.78 -8.43 10.95
N ASN A 7 -3.09 -9.15 9.88
CA ASN A 7 -3.78 -8.63 8.70
C ASN A 7 -5.26 -8.24 8.96
N TYR A 8 -5.83 -8.56 10.10
CA TYR A 8 -7.21 -8.16 10.47
C TYR A 8 -7.29 -6.87 11.29
N SER A 9 -6.18 -6.32 11.75
CA SER A 9 -6.21 -5.03 12.45
C SER A 9 -6.71 -3.89 11.56
N PHE A 10 -6.56 -4.04 10.23
CA PHE A 10 -7.09 -3.11 9.23
C PHE A 10 -8.62 -3.16 9.05
N LEU A 11 -9.30 -4.14 9.63
CA LEU A 11 -10.75 -4.31 9.57
C LEU A 11 -11.48 -3.74 10.80
N LYS A 12 -10.76 -3.14 11.74
CA LYS A 12 -11.40 -2.40 12.82
C LYS A 12 -12.03 -1.13 12.26
N SER A 13 -13.24 -0.82 12.71
CA SER A 13 -13.98 0.38 12.41
C SER A 13 -13.04 1.59 12.35
N TRP A 14 -12.81 2.11 11.16
CA TRP A 14 -11.90 3.20 10.92
C TRP A 14 -12.48 4.47 11.53
N SER A 15 -11.83 4.97 12.56
CA SER A 15 -11.78 6.40 12.72
C SER A 15 -11.06 6.94 11.48
N ASP A 16 -11.56 7.95 10.82
CA ASP A 16 -11.08 8.49 9.55
C ASP A 16 -9.55 8.74 9.47
N ILE A 17 -8.84 8.64 10.60
CA ILE A 17 -7.39 8.72 10.73
C ILE A 17 -6.88 7.76 11.79
N TYR A 18 -5.76 7.11 11.52
CA TYR A 18 -5.10 6.16 12.41
C TYR A 18 -3.58 6.35 12.35
N VAL A 19 -2.94 6.24 13.51
CA VAL A 19 -1.48 6.28 13.62
C VAL A 19 -1.01 5.06 14.40
N ASP A 20 -0.03 4.34 13.88
CA ASP A 20 0.68 3.29 14.59
C ASP A 20 2.20 3.48 14.51
N GLU A 21 2.87 3.16 15.59
CA GLU A 21 4.32 3.15 15.68
C GLU A 21 4.77 1.77 16.08
N TYR A 22 5.74 1.22 15.36
CA TYR A 22 6.29 -0.08 15.71
C TYR A 22 7.77 -0.21 15.32
N GLU A 23 8.41 -1.13 15.99
CA GLU A 23 9.78 -1.55 15.73
C GLU A 23 9.78 -3.06 15.49
N ARG A 24 10.40 -3.50 14.41
CA ARG A 24 10.45 -4.92 14.03
C ARG A 24 11.87 -5.35 13.70
N THR A 25 12.16 -6.63 13.99
CA THR A 25 13.47 -7.25 13.74
C THR A 25 13.44 -8.33 12.69
N SER A 26 12.27 -8.64 12.12
CA SER A 26 12.14 -9.73 11.17
C SER A 26 11.53 -9.28 9.86
N SER A 27 11.94 -9.95 8.82
CA SER A 27 11.30 -10.05 7.52
C SER A 27 9.87 -10.62 7.56
N ALA A 28 9.20 -10.65 8.72
CA ALA A 28 7.81 -11.02 8.81
C ALA A 28 7.00 -10.05 7.95
N MET A 29 7.09 -10.33 6.73
CA MET A 29 6.48 -9.92 5.50
C MET A 29 5.33 -8.93 5.68
N SER A 30 5.62 -7.65 5.44
CA SER A 30 4.58 -6.90 4.77
C SER A 30 4.52 -7.46 3.35
N ASP A 31 3.48 -8.18 3.01
CA ASP A 31 3.25 -8.54 1.62
C ASP A 31 3.08 -7.27 0.78
N TYR A 32 3.55 -7.32 -0.46
CA TYR A 32 3.19 -6.32 -1.48
C TYR A 32 1.66 -6.17 -1.50
N HIS A 33 1.14 -5.00 -1.13
CA HIS A 33 -0.28 -4.77 -0.91
C HIS A 33 -0.72 -3.39 -1.39
N ALA A 34 -2.01 -3.21 -1.53
CA ALA A 34 -2.66 -1.92 -1.72
C ALA A 34 -3.94 -1.87 -0.87
N HIS A 35 -4.43 -0.68 -0.62
CA HIS A 35 -5.60 -0.42 0.21
C HIS A 35 -6.34 0.85 -0.28
N ASP A 36 -7.54 1.10 0.23
CA ASP A 36 -8.44 2.18 -0.21
C ASP A 36 -8.27 3.49 0.58
N TYR A 37 -7.13 3.70 1.22
CA TYR A 37 -6.82 4.88 2.02
C TYR A 37 -5.43 5.42 1.69
N TYR A 38 -5.16 6.64 2.12
CA TYR A 38 -3.83 7.23 2.07
C TYR A 38 -2.98 6.71 3.23
N GLU A 39 -1.73 6.41 2.96
CA GLU A 39 -0.75 6.04 3.97
C GLU A 39 0.54 6.83 3.78
N VAL A 40 1.04 7.40 4.87
CA VAL A 40 2.42 7.87 4.99
C VAL A 40 3.15 6.94 5.93
N SER A 41 4.07 6.14 5.40
CA SER A 41 4.98 5.33 6.18
C SER A 41 6.28 6.10 6.44
N LEU A 42 6.43 6.66 7.62
CA LEU A 42 7.64 7.37 8.05
C LEU A 42 8.63 6.36 8.63
N ILE A 43 9.68 6.04 7.89
CA ILE A 43 10.77 5.17 8.30
C ILE A 43 11.82 6.01 9.01
N LEU A 44 12.09 5.71 10.28
CA LEU A 44 12.98 6.48 11.13
C LEU A 44 14.38 5.89 11.21
N SER A 45 14.51 4.58 11.12
CA SER A 45 15.79 3.88 11.18
C SER A 45 15.70 2.48 10.62
N GLY A 46 16.86 1.92 10.26
CA GLY A 46 17.04 0.56 9.78
C GLY A 46 17.09 0.48 8.27
N GLU A 47 17.81 -0.53 7.78
CA GLU A 47 17.94 -0.81 6.36
C GLU A 47 16.63 -1.40 5.85
N VAL A 48 15.92 -0.62 5.04
CA VAL A 48 14.58 -0.95 4.58
C VAL A 48 14.53 -0.90 3.07
N LYS A 49 13.99 -1.96 2.49
CA LYS A 49 13.66 -2.05 1.09
C LYS A 49 12.25 -1.56 0.86
N VAL A 50 12.10 -0.54 0.04
CA VAL A 50 10.82 0.02 -0.37
C VAL A 50 10.58 -0.27 -1.84
N LEU A 51 9.37 -0.68 -2.16
CA LEU A 51 8.94 -0.90 -3.51
C LEU A 51 7.59 -0.23 -3.73
N THR A 52 7.55 0.73 -4.65
CA THR A 52 6.34 1.40 -5.13
C THR A 52 6.35 1.39 -6.67
N PRO A 53 5.24 1.69 -7.37
CA PRO A 53 5.27 1.85 -8.81
C PRO A 53 6.29 2.92 -9.22
N GLY A 54 7.33 2.52 -9.94
CA GLY A 54 8.39 3.42 -10.43
C GLY A 54 9.63 3.53 -9.54
N VAL A 55 9.59 3.08 -8.27
CA VAL A 55 10.72 3.13 -7.35
C VAL A 55 10.97 1.79 -6.67
N ALA A 56 12.21 1.32 -6.73
CA ALA A 56 12.74 0.26 -5.88
C ALA A 56 13.96 0.86 -5.16
N SER A 57 13.86 1.03 -3.85
CA SER A 57 14.85 1.70 -3.05
C SER A 57 15.24 0.84 -1.85
N GLU A 58 16.53 0.80 -1.52
CA GLU A 58 17.07 0.16 -0.34
C GLU A 58 18.04 1.18 0.32
N SER A 59 17.75 1.57 1.55
CA SER A 59 18.50 2.62 2.24
C SER A 59 18.31 2.52 3.74
N ASP A 60 19.23 3.04 4.50
CA ASP A 60 19.22 3.14 5.96
C ASP A 60 18.90 4.57 6.47
N VAL A 61 18.78 5.55 5.56
CA VAL A 61 18.42 6.92 5.93
C VAL A 61 16.93 7.06 6.19
N PRO A 62 16.53 8.02 7.06
CA PRO A 62 15.11 8.31 7.28
C PRO A 62 14.39 8.72 5.99
N ARG A 63 13.16 8.24 5.82
CA ARG A 63 12.35 8.56 4.63
C ARG A 63 10.87 8.43 4.88
N ALA A 64 10.08 9.14 4.08
CA ALA A 64 8.64 8.97 4.01
C ALA A 64 8.26 8.22 2.72
N VAL A 65 7.42 7.19 2.87
CA VAL A 65 6.80 6.47 1.74
C VAL A 65 5.34 6.87 1.68
N LEU A 66 4.93 7.44 0.55
CA LEU A 66 3.60 7.99 0.32
C LEU A 66 2.80 7.03 -0.56
N CYS A 67 1.74 6.47 -0.02
CA CYS A 67 0.88 5.52 -0.71
C CYS A 67 -0.52 6.09 -0.85
N ALA A 68 -0.91 6.44 -2.08
CA ALA A 68 -2.29 6.82 -2.40
C ALA A 68 -3.19 5.57 -2.49
N PRO A 69 -4.54 5.73 -2.38
CA PRO A 69 -5.48 4.64 -2.55
C PRO A 69 -5.23 3.83 -3.82
N GLY A 70 -5.26 2.51 -3.71
CA GLY A 70 -5.04 1.59 -4.82
C GLY A 70 -3.60 1.50 -5.32
N VAL A 71 -2.64 2.25 -4.77
CA VAL A 71 -1.23 2.16 -5.14
C VAL A 71 -0.58 0.97 -4.44
N PRO A 72 -0.12 -0.03 -5.20
CA PRO A 72 0.56 -1.18 -4.61
C PRO A 72 1.93 -0.76 -4.07
N HIS A 73 2.24 -1.22 -2.87
CA HIS A 73 3.53 -0.94 -2.23
C HIS A 73 4.02 -2.09 -1.35
N TYR A 74 5.29 -2.06 -1.06
CA TYR A 74 5.97 -3.05 -0.22
C TYR A 74 7.09 -2.37 0.56
N ILE A 75 7.10 -2.58 1.87
CA ILE A 75 8.13 -2.07 2.76
C ILE A 75 8.58 -3.25 3.63
N THR A 76 9.86 -3.61 3.54
CA THR A 76 10.44 -4.70 4.33
C THR A 76 11.83 -4.33 4.81
N CYS A 77 12.26 -4.90 5.92
CA CYS A 77 13.65 -4.79 6.36
C CYS A 77 14.49 -5.91 5.78
N THR A 78 15.78 -5.68 5.65
CA THR A 78 16.77 -6.71 5.38
C THR A 78 16.81 -7.69 6.56
N ASP A 79 16.93 -9.00 6.28
CA ASP A 79 16.92 -10.05 7.29
C ASP A 79 17.91 -9.76 8.42
N GLY A 80 17.42 -9.81 9.67
CA GLY A 80 18.21 -9.58 10.87
C GLY A 80 18.43 -8.12 11.25
N THR A 81 17.96 -7.15 10.45
CA THR A 81 18.02 -5.72 10.80
C THR A 81 16.76 -5.30 11.57
N ARG A 82 16.95 -4.35 12.47
CA ARG A 82 15.85 -3.71 13.22
C ARG A 82 15.46 -2.43 12.50
N TYR A 83 14.17 -2.24 12.23
CA TYR A 83 13.69 -0.98 11.68
C TYR A 83 12.55 -0.40 12.50
N LYS A 84 12.47 0.92 12.53
CA LYS A 84 11.44 1.68 13.21
C LYS A 84 10.61 2.48 12.22
N ARG A 85 9.28 2.38 12.32
CA ARG A 85 8.33 3.03 11.43
C ARG A 85 7.14 3.59 12.19
N ILE A 86 6.65 4.75 11.73
CA ILE A 86 5.35 5.30 12.09
C ILE A 86 4.50 5.36 10.84
N ASN A 87 3.29 4.80 10.88
CA ASN A 87 2.30 4.95 9.82
C ASN A 87 1.28 6.00 10.22
N VAL A 88 0.98 6.91 9.32
CA VAL A 88 -0.17 7.81 9.39
C VAL A 88 -1.09 7.41 8.25
N ILE A 89 -2.27 6.92 8.58
CA ILE A 89 -3.24 6.35 7.65
C ILE A 89 -4.53 7.15 7.77
N PHE A 90 -5.12 7.59 6.65
CA PHE A 90 -6.32 8.40 6.66
C PHE A 90 -7.17 8.20 5.40
N SER A 91 -8.47 8.45 5.53
CA SER A 91 -9.41 8.40 4.42
C SER A 91 -9.42 9.71 3.63
N GLU A 92 -9.81 9.64 2.35
CA GLU A 92 -10.04 10.83 1.53
C GLU A 92 -11.14 11.71 2.14
N GLU A 93 -12.22 11.13 2.64
CA GLU A 93 -13.31 11.84 3.31
C GLU A 93 -12.83 12.64 4.51
N PHE A 94 -11.88 12.11 5.29
CA PHE A 94 -11.33 12.80 6.45
C PHE A 94 -10.62 14.10 6.08
N ILE A 95 -9.74 14.07 5.06
CA ILE A 95 -8.94 15.22 4.66
C ILE A 95 -9.74 16.21 3.81
N SER A 96 -10.64 15.75 2.92
CA SER A 96 -11.43 16.59 2.01
C SER A 96 -12.40 17.56 2.71
N ALA A 97 -12.61 17.36 4.02
CA ALA A 97 -13.39 18.30 4.82
C ALA A 97 -12.62 19.59 5.19
N ALA A 98 -11.37 19.75 4.73
CA ALA A 98 -10.56 20.96 4.86
C ALA A 98 -10.47 21.68 3.52
N GLU A 99 -10.47 23.03 3.55
CA GLU A 99 -10.33 23.85 2.33
C GLU A 99 -8.94 23.69 1.69
N GLU A 100 -7.91 23.46 2.50
CA GLU A 100 -6.51 23.29 2.07
C GLU A 100 -6.18 21.87 1.60
N ALA A 101 -7.15 20.97 1.56
CA ALA A 101 -6.93 19.55 1.25
C ALA A 101 -6.20 19.36 -0.09
N ASP A 102 -6.65 20.02 -1.15
CA ASP A 102 -6.08 19.85 -2.50
C ASP A 102 -4.60 20.26 -2.57
N GLU A 103 -4.21 21.31 -1.83
CA GLU A 103 -2.84 21.80 -1.77
C GLU A 103 -1.91 20.75 -1.11
N VAL A 104 -2.26 20.31 0.10
CA VAL A 104 -1.40 19.37 0.84
C VAL A 104 -1.42 17.96 0.25
N MET A 105 -2.51 17.54 -0.40
CA MET A 105 -2.63 16.25 -1.06
C MET A 105 -1.79 16.18 -2.35
N GLY A 106 -1.31 17.30 -2.85
CA GLY A 106 -0.35 17.35 -3.95
C GLY A 106 0.92 16.52 -3.69
N VAL A 107 1.29 16.30 -2.43
CA VAL A 107 2.46 15.46 -2.06
C VAL A 107 2.33 14.02 -2.56
N PHE A 108 1.12 13.46 -2.65
CA PHE A 108 0.88 12.11 -3.15
C PHE A 108 0.98 11.99 -4.69
N LYS A 109 1.06 13.11 -5.39
CA LYS A 109 1.28 13.15 -6.85
C LYS A 109 2.77 13.11 -7.21
N LYS A 110 3.68 13.21 -6.23
CA LYS A 110 5.13 13.08 -6.45
C LYS A 110 5.43 11.69 -6.99
N GLU A 111 6.18 11.64 -8.08
CA GLU A 111 6.54 10.39 -8.76
C GLU A 111 7.31 9.47 -7.81
N GLY A 112 6.93 8.18 -7.78
CA GLY A 112 7.57 7.17 -6.93
C GLY A 112 7.17 7.17 -5.47
N GLY A 113 6.65 8.26 -4.93
CA GLY A 113 6.12 8.34 -3.57
C GLY A 113 7.13 8.10 -2.43
N VAL A 114 8.44 8.23 -2.67
CA VAL A 114 9.49 8.08 -1.64
C VAL A 114 10.26 9.38 -1.50
N ILE A 115 10.36 9.89 -0.29
CA ILE A 115 11.06 11.14 0.05
C ILE A 115 12.13 10.83 1.08
N SER A 116 13.41 11.03 0.76
CA SER A 116 14.50 10.96 1.72
C SER A 116 14.44 12.17 2.67
N LEU A 117 14.69 11.98 3.95
CA LEU A 117 14.52 12.98 4.97
C LEU A 117 15.83 13.22 5.74
N ASP A 118 16.09 14.46 6.09
CA ASP A 118 17.04 14.79 7.13
C ASP A 118 16.55 14.26 8.50
N GLU A 119 17.46 13.84 9.37
CA GLU A 119 17.13 13.28 10.69
C GLU A 119 16.28 14.23 11.55
N ASN A 120 16.56 15.54 11.52
CA ASN A 120 15.79 16.53 12.29
C ASN A 120 14.37 16.71 11.71
N VAL A 121 14.25 16.65 10.39
CA VAL A 121 12.93 16.69 9.72
C VAL A 121 12.14 15.42 10.07
N ALA A 122 12.76 14.26 9.97
CA ALA A 122 12.15 12.99 10.32
C ALA A 122 11.68 12.96 11.80
N ALA A 123 12.50 13.46 12.73
CA ALA A 123 12.15 13.54 14.14
C ALA A 123 10.92 14.44 14.38
N ARG A 124 10.88 15.64 13.76
CA ARG A 124 9.72 16.55 13.86
C ARG A 124 8.44 15.95 13.26
N LEU A 125 8.55 15.26 12.13
CA LEU A 125 7.43 14.55 11.53
C LEU A 125 6.95 13.41 12.43
N ALA A 126 7.86 12.66 13.05
CA ALA A 126 7.53 11.63 14.02
C ALA A 126 6.76 12.17 15.22
N ASP A 127 7.18 13.28 15.78
CA ASP A 127 6.49 13.93 16.91
C ASP A 127 5.09 14.41 16.49
N THR A 128 4.96 15.00 15.30
CA THR A 128 3.66 15.41 14.79
C THR A 128 2.73 14.18 14.57
N ALA A 129 3.26 13.09 14.02
CA ALA A 129 2.48 11.86 13.85
C ALA A 129 1.99 11.30 15.20
N ARG A 130 2.84 11.29 16.23
CA ARG A 130 2.43 10.90 17.60
C ARG A 130 1.36 11.82 18.18
N MET A 131 1.45 13.14 17.94
CA MET A 131 0.41 14.09 18.34
C MET A 131 -0.92 13.77 17.66
N ILE A 132 -0.94 13.44 16.36
CA ILE A 132 -2.15 13.01 15.65
C ILE A 132 -2.74 11.76 16.34
N GLY A 133 -1.91 10.76 16.63
CA GLY A 133 -2.36 9.51 17.26
C GLY A 133 -2.88 9.67 18.68
N GLY A 134 -2.38 10.65 19.44
CA GLY A 134 -2.81 10.95 20.81
C GLY A 134 -3.99 11.91 20.90
N GLU A 135 -4.40 12.53 19.81
CA GLU A 135 -5.47 13.54 19.82
C GLU A 135 -6.85 12.89 19.74
N SER A 136 -7.80 13.35 20.54
CA SER A 136 -9.19 12.86 20.57
C SER A 136 -10.16 13.69 19.70
N SER A 137 -9.83 14.94 19.43
CA SER A 137 -10.65 15.83 18.63
C SER A 137 -10.38 15.65 17.14
N ARG A 138 -11.40 15.22 16.36
CA ARG A 138 -11.28 15.08 14.89
C ARG A 138 -10.83 16.38 14.20
N PHE A 139 -11.28 17.51 14.70
CA PHE A 139 -10.87 18.81 14.16
C PHE A 139 -9.36 19.04 14.36
N ARG A 140 -8.85 18.82 15.56
CA ARG A 140 -7.42 19.00 15.86
C ARG A 140 -6.55 17.93 15.15
N GLN A 141 -7.03 16.69 15.05
CA GLN A 141 -6.36 15.66 14.25
C GLN A 141 -6.20 16.10 12.78
N ARG A 142 -7.25 16.70 12.19
CA ARG A 142 -7.20 17.21 10.82
C ARG A 142 -6.22 18.36 10.67
N LEU A 143 -6.20 19.33 11.57
CA LEU A 143 -5.22 20.43 11.56
C LEU A 143 -3.77 19.91 11.65
N LEU A 144 -3.52 18.94 12.52
CA LEU A 144 -2.21 18.30 12.64
C LEU A 144 -1.84 17.51 11.37
N LEU A 145 -2.79 16.83 10.74
CA LEU A 145 -2.57 16.13 9.48
C LEU A 145 -2.24 17.09 8.33
N ILE A 146 -2.97 18.20 8.21
CA ILE A 146 -2.68 19.26 7.22
C ILE A 146 -1.25 19.77 7.43
N TYR A 147 -0.90 20.14 8.66
CA TYR A 147 0.44 20.56 9.00
C TYR A 147 1.49 19.49 8.64
N TYR A 148 1.24 18.24 8.98
CA TYR A 148 2.13 17.11 8.69
C TYR A 148 2.37 16.94 7.18
N LEU A 149 1.31 16.98 6.37
CA LEU A 149 1.38 16.86 4.92
C LEU A 149 2.05 18.09 4.27
N SER A 150 1.75 19.31 4.77
CA SER A 150 2.42 20.53 4.35
C SER A 150 3.94 20.45 4.57
N ARG A 151 4.37 19.98 5.75
CA ARG A 151 5.81 19.78 6.02
C ARG A 151 6.46 18.74 5.09
N LEU A 152 5.73 17.68 4.73
CA LEU A 152 6.20 16.72 3.75
C LEU A 152 6.26 17.28 2.32
N SER A 153 5.34 18.17 1.95
CA SER A 153 5.35 18.80 0.63
C SER A 153 6.55 19.73 0.42
N GLU A 154 7.03 20.37 1.50
CA GLU A 154 8.22 21.23 1.50
C GLU A 154 9.54 20.44 1.44
N CYS A 155 9.50 19.13 1.75
CA CYS A 155 10.71 18.31 1.65
C CYS A 155 11.07 18.13 0.17
N GLU A 156 12.12 18.83 -0.25
CA GLU A 156 12.82 18.60 -1.51
C GLU A 156 13.72 17.37 -1.37
N GLY A 157 13.12 16.22 -1.01
CA GLY A 157 13.87 14.99 -0.95
C GLY A 157 14.35 14.62 -2.35
N GLU A 158 15.63 14.32 -2.49
CA GLU A 158 16.10 13.59 -3.67
C GLU A 158 15.23 12.34 -3.78
N MET A 159 14.37 12.33 -4.79
CA MET A 159 13.67 11.12 -5.16
C MET A 159 14.75 10.12 -5.50
N GLU A 160 14.88 9.07 -4.69
CA GLU A 160 15.81 7.99 -5.00
C GLU A 160 15.45 7.43 -6.36
N LYS A 161 16.15 7.93 -7.37
CA LYS A 161 16.04 7.47 -8.76
C LYS A 161 16.79 6.15 -8.92
N ASN A 162 16.45 5.16 -8.15
CA ASN A 162 16.69 3.78 -8.57
C ASN A 162 15.58 3.42 -9.55
N GLU A 163 15.71 3.96 -10.75
CA GLU A 163 14.74 3.75 -11.82
C GLU A 163 14.60 2.26 -12.07
N LEU A 164 13.40 1.75 -11.83
CA LEU A 164 13.05 0.44 -12.34
C LEU A 164 13.40 0.39 -13.84
N PRO A 165 14.00 -0.69 -14.33
CA PRO A 165 14.21 -0.83 -15.77
C PRO A 165 12.90 -0.57 -16.53
N GLN A 166 12.99 0.10 -17.69
CA GLN A 166 11.80 0.50 -18.45
C GLN A 166 10.83 -0.67 -18.66
N TYR A 167 11.35 -1.83 -19.06
CA TYR A 167 10.51 -3.03 -19.26
C TYR A 167 9.76 -3.49 -18.01
N VAL A 168 10.29 -3.21 -16.80
CA VAL A 168 9.59 -3.54 -15.54
C VAL A 168 8.48 -2.53 -15.28
N ARG A 169 8.72 -1.22 -15.52
CA ARG A 169 7.69 -0.19 -15.42
C ARG A 169 6.54 -0.47 -16.39
N ASP A 170 6.88 -0.77 -17.65
CA ASP A 170 5.90 -1.08 -18.68
C ASP A 170 5.10 -2.34 -18.34
N ALA A 171 5.77 -3.37 -17.79
CA ALA A 171 5.09 -4.58 -17.32
C ALA A 171 4.13 -4.33 -16.15
N LEU A 172 4.52 -3.46 -15.20
CA LEU A 172 3.64 -3.06 -14.08
C LEU A 172 2.40 -2.31 -14.60
N SER A 173 2.58 -1.34 -15.51
CA SER A 173 1.47 -0.59 -16.14
C SER A 173 0.56 -1.53 -16.92
N TYR A 174 1.14 -2.38 -17.76
CA TYR A 174 0.38 -3.35 -18.54
C TYR A 174 -0.50 -4.26 -17.66
N VAL A 175 0.07 -4.81 -16.59
CA VAL A 175 -0.68 -5.66 -15.66
C VAL A 175 -1.79 -4.87 -14.97
N LYS A 176 -1.52 -3.63 -14.54
CA LYS A 176 -2.50 -2.77 -13.88
C LYS A 176 -3.67 -2.42 -14.80
N GLU A 177 -3.45 -2.26 -16.08
CA GLU A 177 -4.48 -1.93 -17.06
C GLU A 177 -5.26 -3.16 -17.55
N ASN A 178 -4.63 -4.35 -17.51
CA ASN A 178 -5.17 -5.57 -18.12
C ASN A 178 -5.37 -6.74 -17.14
N TYR A 179 -5.34 -6.52 -15.81
CA TYR A 179 -5.41 -7.62 -14.83
C TYR A 179 -6.71 -8.44 -14.91
N SER A 180 -7.79 -7.87 -15.41
CA SER A 180 -9.06 -8.59 -15.62
C SER A 180 -8.97 -9.62 -16.75
N GLU A 181 -8.03 -9.45 -17.66
CA GLU A 181 -7.84 -10.30 -18.81
C GLU A 181 -6.84 -11.44 -18.55
N LYS A 182 -6.75 -12.38 -19.50
CA LYS A 182 -5.72 -13.43 -19.47
C LYS A 182 -4.38 -12.83 -19.90
N ILE A 183 -3.46 -12.68 -18.95
CA ILE A 183 -2.09 -12.24 -19.24
C ILE A 183 -1.20 -13.46 -19.48
N VAL A 184 -0.59 -13.53 -20.66
CA VAL A 184 0.38 -14.55 -21.05
C VAL A 184 1.77 -13.94 -20.96
N ALA A 185 2.66 -14.55 -20.21
CA ALA A 185 4.00 -14.00 -19.95
C ALA A 185 4.84 -13.79 -21.20
N GLU A 186 4.67 -14.64 -22.20
CA GLU A 186 5.32 -14.53 -23.51
C GLU A 186 4.87 -13.28 -24.27
N GLU A 187 3.56 -13.02 -24.30
CA GLU A 187 2.97 -11.87 -24.97
C GLU A 187 3.38 -10.56 -24.27
N LEU A 188 3.36 -10.57 -22.93
CA LEU A 188 3.82 -9.43 -22.14
C LEU A 188 5.32 -9.16 -22.39
N ALA A 189 6.16 -10.19 -22.43
CA ALA A 189 7.58 -10.02 -22.70
C ALA A 189 7.84 -9.38 -24.05
N VAL A 190 7.09 -9.78 -25.09
CA VAL A 190 7.13 -9.14 -26.42
C VAL A 190 6.67 -7.68 -26.33
N ALA A 191 5.57 -7.41 -25.64
CA ALA A 191 5.02 -6.05 -25.51
C ALA A 191 6.00 -5.08 -24.82
N VAL A 192 6.84 -5.57 -23.90
CA VAL A 192 7.84 -4.75 -23.20
C VAL A 192 9.27 -4.92 -23.77
N ASN A 193 9.38 -5.48 -24.98
CA ASN A 193 10.62 -5.64 -25.76
C ASN A 193 11.76 -6.37 -25.05
N VAL A 194 11.46 -7.45 -24.31
CA VAL A 194 12.47 -8.31 -23.68
C VAL A 194 12.15 -9.80 -23.85
N GLY A 195 13.12 -10.66 -23.59
CA GLY A 195 12.87 -12.09 -23.50
C GLY A 195 12.07 -12.46 -22.24
N ARG A 196 11.26 -13.53 -22.34
CA ARG A 196 10.45 -14.03 -21.21
C ARG A 196 11.28 -14.26 -19.93
N THR A 197 12.45 -14.86 -20.04
CA THR A 197 13.34 -15.09 -18.88
C THR A 197 13.79 -13.78 -18.24
N THR A 198 14.16 -12.78 -19.06
CA THR A 198 14.54 -11.45 -18.59
C THR A 198 13.37 -10.78 -17.87
N LEU A 199 12.15 -10.83 -18.45
CA LEU A 199 10.94 -10.31 -17.81
C LEU A 199 10.71 -10.96 -16.45
N MET A 200 10.63 -12.30 -16.38
CA MET A 200 10.27 -13.01 -15.16
C MET A 200 11.31 -12.82 -14.04
N THR A 201 12.60 -12.91 -14.38
CA THR A 201 13.70 -12.75 -13.43
C THR A 201 13.80 -11.29 -12.96
N GLY A 202 13.76 -10.35 -13.90
CA GLY A 202 13.84 -8.92 -13.60
C GLY A 202 12.62 -8.45 -12.82
N PHE A 203 11.42 -8.85 -13.22
CA PHE A 203 10.21 -8.52 -12.49
C PHE A 203 10.31 -8.98 -11.02
N LYS A 204 10.68 -10.25 -10.76
CA LYS A 204 10.88 -10.74 -9.40
C LYS A 204 12.00 -10.00 -8.67
N LYS A 205 13.12 -9.71 -9.35
CA LYS A 205 14.27 -8.99 -8.77
C LYS A 205 13.88 -7.58 -8.32
N TYR A 206 13.18 -6.83 -9.18
CA TYR A 206 12.88 -5.41 -8.97
C TYR A 206 11.54 -5.18 -8.26
N VAL A 207 10.56 -6.08 -8.45
CA VAL A 207 9.22 -5.97 -7.82
C VAL A 207 9.11 -6.80 -6.53
N GLY A 208 10.09 -7.68 -6.25
CA GLY A 208 10.12 -8.51 -5.04
C GLY A 208 9.16 -9.71 -5.05
N VAL A 209 8.20 -9.73 -5.97
CA VAL A 209 7.23 -10.82 -6.16
C VAL A 209 7.20 -11.28 -7.61
N THR A 210 6.68 -12.48 -7.86
CA THR A 210 6.50 -12.96 -9.23
C THR A 210 5.39 -12.20 -9.95
N LEU A 211 5.46 -12.16 -11.28
CA LEU A 211 4.41 -11.56 -12.13
C LEU A 211 3.01 -12.12 -11.81
N GLY A 212 2.91 -13.45 -11.60
CA GLY A 212 1.64 -14.10 -11.25
C GLY A 212 1.11 -13.70 -9.87
N GLU A 213 1.99 -13.53 -8.88
CA GLU A 213 1.61 -13.02 -7.55
C GLU A 213 1.16 -11.56 -7.61
N TYR A 214 1.84 -10.74 -8.40
CA TYR A 214 1.44 -9.35 -8.62
C TYR A 214 0.06 -9.25 -9.28
N LEU A 215 -0.16 -9.99 -10.38
CA LEU A 215 -1.44 -10.08 -11.08
C LEU A 215 -2.56 -10.52 -10.13
N LEU A 216 -2.31 -11.57 -9.35
CA LEU A 216 -3.29 -12.07 -8.37
C LEU A 216 -3.66 -10.99 -7.34
N LYS A 217 -2.69 -10.19 -6.89
CA LYS A 217 -2.91 -9.10 -5.94
C LYS A 217 -3.78 -8.00 -6.55
N CYS A 218 -3.51 -7.56 -7.78
CA CYS A 218 -4.36 -6.59 -8.49
C CYS A 218 -5.82 -7.07 -8.54
N ARG A 219 -6.03 -8.32 -8.91
CA ARG A 219 -7.37 -8.93 -8.96
C ARG A 219 -8.07 -8.97 -7.61
N LEU A 220 -7.34 -9.31 -6.54
CA LEU A 220 -7.90 -9.39 -5.19
C LEU A 220 -8.26 -8.02 -4.62
N ILE A 221 -7.46 -6.99 -4.92
CA ILE A 221 -7.74 -5.59 -4.51
C ILE A 221 -9.07 -5.13 -5.11
N ASP A 222 -9.23 -5.31 -6.42
CA ASP A 222 -10.48 -4.91 -7.10
C ASP A 222 -11.67 -5.77 -6.65
N ALA A 223 -11.46 -7.07 -6.39
CA ALA A 223 -12.49 -7.93 -5.84
C ALA A 223 -12.97 -7.46 -4.45
N VAL A 224 -12.07 -7.03 -3.56
CA VAL A 224 -12.43 -6.45 -2.25
C VAL A 224 -13.27 -5.20 -2.43
N LYS A 225 -12.86 -4.29 -3.32
CA LYS A 225 -13.61 -3.07 -3.64
C LYS A 225 -15.01 -3.39 -4.13
N LEU A 226 -15.16 -4.23 -5.16
CA LEU A 226 -16.46 -4.60 -5.72
C LEU A 226 -17.37 -5.30 -4.69
N LEU A 227 -16.80 -6.17 -3.86
CA LEU A 227 -17.53 -6.83 -2.77
C LEU A 227 -18.02 -5.81 -1.72
N SER A 228 -17.21 -4.81 -1.37
CA SER A 228 -17.61 -3.74 -0.45
C SER A 228 -18.74 -2.87 -1.02
N GLU A 229 -18.76 -2.67 -2.33
CA GLU A 229 -19.84 -2.02 -3.07
C GLU A 229 -21.12 -2.90 -3.18
N GLY A 230 -21.07 -4.12 -2.65
CA GLY A 230 -22.23 -5.04 -2.63
C GLY A 230 -22.37 -5.91 -3.88
N LYS A 231 -21.35 -5.97 -4.74
CA LYS A 231 -21.36 -6.88 -5.90
C LYS A 231 -21.30 -8.32 -5.45
N SER A 232 -21.91 -9.22 -6.25
CA SER A 232 -21.89 -10.66 -5.99
C SER A 232 -20.48 -11.25 -6.23
N GLU A 233 -20.18 -12.38 -5.55
CA GLU A 233 -18.93 -13.12 -5.79
C GLU A 233 -18.78 -13.54 -7.27
N ARG A 234 -19.89 -13.76 -7.97
CA ARG A 234 -19.91 -14.10 -9.40
C ARG A 234 -19.47 -12.90 -10.24
N GLU A 235 -20.07 -11.73 -10.04
CA GLU A 235 -19.68 -10.52 -10.73
C GLU A 235 -18.22 -10.17 -10.47
N CYS A 236 -17.75 -10.32 -9.21
CA CYS A 236 -16.36 -10.09 -8.86
C CYS A 236 -15.41 -11.07 -9.56
N ALA A 237 -15.77 -12.36 -9.63
CA ALA A 237 -14.96 -13.36 -10.32
C ALA A 237 -14.83 -13.08 -11.82
N GLU A 238 -15.90 -12.67 -12.46
CA GLU A 238 -15.93 -12.30 -13.88
C GLU A 238 -15.12 -11.02 -14.13
N ARG A 239 -15.42 -9.94 -13.40
CA ARG A 239 -14.82 -8.62 -13.63
C ARG A 239 -13.35 -8.53 -13.24
N CYS A 240 -12.93 -9.28 -12.21
CA CYS A 240 -11.53 -9.27 -11.74
C CYS A 240 -10.66 -10.34 -12.41
N GLY A 241 -11.17 -11.05 -13.44
CA GLY A 241 -10.39 -12.00 -14.21
C GLY A 241 -10.10 -13.34 -13.52
N PHE A 242 -10.87 -13.73 -12.49
CA PHE A 242 -10.77 -15.08 -11.89
C PHE A 242 -11.42 -16.15 -12.76
N GLY A 243 -12.33 -15.77 -13.65
CA GLY A 243 -13.15 -16.66 -14.48
C GLY A 243 -14.22 -17.38 -13.67
N GLU A 244 -13.80 -18.21 -12.70
CA GLU A 244 -14.69 -19.00 -11.87
C GLU A 244 -14.75 -18.48 -10.42
N VAL A 245 -15.94 -18.52 -9.80
CA VAL A 245 -16.15 -18.13 -8.39
C VAL A 245 -15.25 -18.95 -7.45
N SER A 246 -15.05 -20.23 -7.77
CA SER A 246 -14.18 -21.13 -7.01
C SER A 246 -12.73 -20.65 -6.95
N ASN A 247 -12.22 -20.04 -8.02
CA ASN A 247 -10.87 -19.48 -8.08
C ASN A 247 -10.75 -18.22 -7.20
N LEU A 248 -11.75 -17.35 -7.26
CA LEU A 248 -11.83 -16.18 -6.37
C LEU A 248 -11.83 -16.62 -4.90
N ILE A 249 -12.75 -17.52 -4.50
CA ILE A 249 -12.87 -17.99 -3.12
C ILE A 249 -11.57 -18.64 -2.62
N ARG A 250 -10.93 -19.48 -3.44
CA ARG A 250 -9.66 -20.14 -3.10
C ARG A 250 -8.54 -19.12 -2.90
N SER A 251 -8.40 -18.20 -3.83
CA SER A 251 -7.37 -17.14 -3.77
C SER A 251 -7.60 -16.21 -2.60
N PHE A 252 -8.84 -15.83 -2.33
CA PHE A 252 -9.25 -15.01 -1.23
C PHE A 252 -8.96 -15.67 0.13
N LYS A 253 -9.34 -16.96 0.29
CA LYS A 253 -9.02 -17.74 1.50
C LYS A 253 -7.52 -17.88 1.72
N ARG A 254 -6.76 -18.13 0.66
CA ARG A 254 -5.29 -18.23 0.76
C ARG A 254 -4.68 -16.91 1.23
N ARG A 255 -5.23 -15.78 0.79
CA ARG A 255 -4.70 -14.44 1.10
C ARG A 255 -5.18 -13.91 2.45
N PHE A 256 -6.48 -14.03 2.73
CA PHE A 256 -7.15 -13.42 3.89
C PHE A 256 -7.53 -14.41 4.99
N GLY A 257 -7.32 -15.71 4.79
CA GLY A 257 -7.70 -16.76 5.75
C GLY A 257 -9.19 -17.06 5.83
N ILE A 258 -10.05 -16.23 5.24
CA ILE A 258 -11.53 -16.35 5.26
C ILE A 258 -12.11 -16.20 3.85
N THR A 259 -13.40 -16.54 3.71
CA THR A 259 -14.12 -16.38 2.43
C THR A 259 -14.47 -14.91 2.17
N PRO A 260 -14.69 -14.51 0.90
CA PRO A 260 -15.14 -13.15 0.54
C PRO A 260 -16.38 -12.74 1.34
N ARG A 261 -17.38 -13.59 1.42
CA ARG A 261 -18.63 -13.35 2.15
C ARG A 261 -18.39 -13.08 3.64
N LYS A 262 -17.51 -13.87 4.29
CA LYS A 262 -17.16 -13.66 5.71
C LYS A 262 -16.37 -12.37 5.90
N TYR A 263 -15.50 -12.04 4.97
CA TYR A 263 -14.72 -10.80 4.97
C TYR A 263 -15.65 -9.58 4.96
N ILE A 264 -16.60 -9.52 4.02
CA ILE A 264 -17.57 -8.42 3.95
C ILE A 264 -18.49 -8.36 5.17
N ALA A 265 -18.90 -9.51 5.73
CA ALA A 265 -19.68 -9.53 6.97
C ALA A 265 -18.91 -8.89 8.14
N VAL A 266 -17.59 -9.12 8.24
CA VAL A 266 -16.74 -8.51 9.26
C VAL A 266 -16.61 -7.00 9.03
N LEU A 267 -16.44 -6.54 7.78
CA LEU A 267 -16.40 -5.12 7.44
C LEU A 267 -17.70 -4.41 7.84
N LYS A 268 -18.86 -4.98 7.47
CA LYS A 268 -20.18 -4.38 7.78
C LYS A 268 -20.48 -4.36 9.29
N ASN A 269 -20.11 -5.38 10.03
CA ASN A 269 -20.32 -5.43 11.49
C ASN A 269 -19.39 -4.48 12.25
N GLY A 270 -18.21 -4.14 11.71
CA GLY A 270 -17.33 -3.12 12.27
C GLY A 270 -17.94 -1.71 12.20
N HIS A 271 -18.83 -1.43 11.25
CA HIS A 271 -19.54 -0.14 11.12
C HIS A 271 -20.73 -0.01 12.07
N ASN A 272 -21.29 -1.12 12.59
CA ASN A 272 -22.49 -1.12 13.43
C ASN A 272 -22.21 -1.12 14.95
N SER A 273 -20.96 -1.08 15.37
CA SER A 273 -20.61 -1.12 16.82
C SER A 273 -20.26 0.25 17.41
N VAL A 274 -20.61 1.34 16.73
CA VAL A 274 -20.54 2.70 17.26
C VAL A 274 -21.91 3.37 17.04
N GLY A 275 -22.85 2.99 17.90
CA GLY A 275 -24.15 3.60 18.09
C GLY A 275 -24.34 3.91 19.56
#